data_d8986d4d5b3f761ba2be24ebaeb1bcd3
#
_entry.id   d8986d4d5b3f761ba2be24ebaeb1bcd3
#
_cell.length_a   1.000
_cell.length_b   1.000
_cell.length_c   1.000
_cell.angle_alpha   90.00
_cell.angle_beta   90.00
_cell.angle_gamma   90.00
#
_symmetry.space_group_name_H-M   'P 1'
#
loop_
_entity.id
_entity.type
_entity.pdbx_description
1 polymer ?
#
loop_
_entity_poly.entity_id
_entity_poly.type
_entity_poly.pdbx_seq_one_letter_code
_entity_poly.pdbx_strand_id
1 'polypeptide(L)'
;SLVWSALIFGLAIGTAFTYLYYTQPIYEANSVIQLINDNQANRVLNVENIYEEDNLSKDLEVLRSPEFLKLVVQSLDHDISYFSEGEVLTNEKYLNSAYTIFYEVVDPIVYNRNIYFSVESESAGKLSLYLNGQPKSFDFNIGDTVDIDIAKIVVTGRNESKSLDLSAFA
;
A
#
# COMPACT_ATOMS: atom_id res chain seq x y z
N SER A 1 34.64 -24.94 33.04
CA SER A 1 33.33 -25.14 32.33
C SER A 1 32.53 -23.86 32.22
N LEU A 2 32.66 -22.90 33.14
CA LEU A 2 31.87 -21.65 33.16
C LEU A 2 32.16 -20.76 31.97
N VAL A 3 33.42 -20.72 31.51
CA VAL A 3 33.83 -19.93 30.30
C VAL A 3 33.17 -20.47 29.04
N TRP A 4 33.07 -21.78 28.90
CA TRP A 4 32.46 -22.42 27.73
C TRP A 4 30.94 -22.16 27.68
N SER A 5 30.25 -22.19 28.81
CA SER A 5 28.84 -21.88 28.86
C SER A 5 28.57 -20.40 28.55
N ALA A 6 29.42 -19.48 29.02
CA ALA A 6 29.31 -18.07 28.71
C ALA A 6 29.53 -17.80 27.20
N LEU A 7 30.47 -18.50 26.57
CA LEU A 7 30.76 -18.39 25.14
C LEU A 7 29.56 -18.88 24.29
N ILE A 8 29.00 -20.03 24.63
CA ILE A 8 27.82 -20.58 23.92
C ILE A 8 26.63 -19.63 24.07
N PHE A 9 26.41 -19.09 25.26
CA PHE A 9 25.32 -18.16 25.53
C PHE A 9 25.48 -16.84 24.73
N GLY A 10 26.69 -16.29 24.69
CA GLY A 10 27.01 -15.11 23.89
C GLY A 10 26.77 -15.35 22.38
N LEU A 11 27.18 -16.51 21.87
CA LEU A 11 26.95 -16.88 20.49
C LEU A 11 25.47 -17.08 20.15
N ALA A 12 24.70 -17.66 21.07
CA ALA A 12 23.26 -17.82 20.91
C ALA A 12 22.51 -16.48 20.88
N ILE A 13 22.87 -15.53 21.77
CA ILE A 13 22.30 -14.17 21.74
C ILE A 13 22.69 -13.44 20.45
N GLY A 14 23.94 -13.54 20.03
CA GLY A 14 24.40 -12.91 18.78
C GLY A 14 23.65 -13.41 17.55
N THR A 15 23.46 -14.73 17.44
CA THR A 15 22.69 -15.32 16.33
C THR A 15 21.21 -14.93 16.37
N ALA A 16 20.59 -14.92 17.56
CA ALA A 16 19.20 -14.50 17.73
C ALA A 16 19.01 -13.03 17.35
N PHE A 17 19.93 -12.16 17.76
CA PHE A 17 19.87 -10.74 17.41
C PHE A 17 20.04 -10.51 15.92
N THR A 18 20.97 -11.20 15.28
CA THR A 18 21.18 -11.17 13.83
C THR A 18 19.92 -11.64 13.10
N TYR A 19 19.34 -12.75 13.53
CA TYR A 19 18.12 -13.28 12.92
C TYR A 19 16.96 -12.27 13.00
N LEU A 20 16.72 -11.68 14.17
CA LEU A 20 15.65 -10.67 14.36
C LEU A 20 15.88 -9.41 13.51
N TYR A 21 17.12 -9.01 13.34
CA TYR A 21 17.48 -7.83 12.55
C TYR A 21 17.22 -8.03 11.06
N TYR A 22 17.44 -9.24 10.54
CA TYR A 22 17.28 -9.57 9.13
C TYR A 22 15.91 -10.16 8.76
N THR A 23 15.04 -10.40 9.73
CA THR A 23 13.71 -10.96 9.47
C THR A 23 12.68 -9.83 9.41
N GLN A 24 11.96 -9.75 8.28
CA GLN A 24 10.85 -8.80 8.14
C GLN A 24 9.67 -9.23 9.02
N PRO A 25 9.06 -8.32 9.79
CA PRO A 25 7.84 -8.61 10.50
C PRO A 25 6.69 -8.85 9.51
N ILE A 26 6.03 -9.98 9.64
CA ILE A 26 4.81 -10.29 8.86
C ILE A 26 3.61 -9.91 9.73
N TYR A 27 2.77 -9.05 9.21
CA TYR A 27 1.53 -8.62 9.87
C TYR A 27 0.34 -9.32 9.22
N GLU A 28 -0.55 -9.86 10.04
CA GLU A 28 -1.82 -10.44 9.61
C GLU A 28 -2.95 -9.62 10.24
N ALA A 29 -3.93 -9.21 9.44
CA ALA A 29 -5.12 -8.51 9.89
C ALA A 29 -6.35 -9.36 9.59
N ASN A 30 -7.13 -9.65 10.62
CA ASN A 30 -8.41 -10.36 10.50
C ASN A 30 -9.54 -9.40 10.86
N SER A 31 -10.56 -9.31 10.01
CA SER A 31 -11.77 -8.56 10.29
C SER A 31 -12.99 -9.46 10.30
N VAL A 32 -13.92 -9.19 11.22
CA VAL A 32 -15.20 -9.88 11.28
C VAL A 32 -16.30 -8.86 10.98
N ILE A 33 -17.08 -9.13 9.95
CA ILE A 33 -18.23 -8.29 9.58
C ILE A 33 -19.48 -8.94 10.18
N GLN A 34 -20.18 -8.20 11.03
CA GLN A 34 -21.48 -8.61 11.53
C GLN A 34 -22.57 -7.94 10.67
N LEU A 35 -23.33 -8.77 9.97
CA LEU A 35 -24.53 -8.31 9.25
C LEU A 35 -25.69 -8.25 10.23
N ILE A 36 -26.17 -7.04 10.50
CA ILE A 36 -27.36 -6.84 11.34
C ILE A 36 -28.55 -6.63 10.39
N ASN A 37 -29.40 -7.60 10.32
CA ASN A 37 -30.67 -7.49 9.59
C ASN A 37 -31.72 -6.90 10.52
N ASP A 38 -31.87 -5.57 10.51
CA ASP A 38 -32.87 -4.88 11.34
C ASP A 38 -34.25 -4.90 10.64
N ASN A 39 -34.84 -6.06 10.56
CA ASN A 39 -36.22 -6.23 10.09
C ASN A 39 -37.24 -5.80 11.17
N GLN A 40 -37.37 -4.49 11.38
CA GLN A 40 -38.37 -3.93 12.30
C GLN A 40 -39.80 -4.40 11.98
N ALA A 41 -40.08 -4.69 10.70
CA ALA A 41 -41.40 -5.19 10.28
C ALA A 41 -41.73 -6.57 10.87
N ASN A 42 -40.74 -7.48 10.98
CA ASN A 42 -40.96 -8.83 11.52
C ASN A 42 -41.15 -8.83 13.03
N ARG A 43 -40.58 -7.85 13.73
CA ARG A 43 -40.78 -7.67 15.19
C ARG A 43 -42.24 -7.28 15.56
N VAL A 44 -42.89 -6.54 14.66
CA VAL A 44 -44.31 -6.09 14.90
C VAL A 44 -45.30 -7.21 14.60
N LEU A 45 -44.95 -8.11 13.66
CA LEU A 45 -45.89 -9.16 13.21
C LEU A 45 -45.75 -10.48 13.95
N ASN A 46 -44.76 -10.61 14.86
CA ASN A 46 -44.46 -11.81 15.65
C ASN A 46 -44.42 -13.10 14.81
N VAL A 47 -43.93 -12.99 13.57
CA VAL A 47 -43.74 -14.11 12.65
C VAL A 47 -42.36 -14.69 12.88
N GLU A 48 -42.29 -15.95 13.27
CA GLU A 48 -41.04 -16.67 13.47
C GLU A 48 -40.19 -16.65 12.17
N ASN A 49 -38.89 -16.38 12.32
CA ASN A 49 -37.89 -16.10 11.28
C ASN A 49 -37.66 -17.26 10.29
N ILE A 50 -38.57 -17.54 9.40
CA ILE A 50 -38.40 -18.55 8.33
C ILE A 50 -37.56 -18.01 7.17
N TYR A 51 -37.31 -16.70 7.10
CA TYR A 51 -36.61 -16.05 5.98
C TYR A 51 -35.20 -15.50 6.29
N GLU A 52 -34.63 -15.75 7.49
CA GLU A 52 -33.33 -15.21 7.85
C GLU A 52 -32.16 -15.86 7.08
N GLU A 53 -32.21 -17.15 6.80
CA GLU A 53 -31.15 -17.86 6.08
C GLU A 53 -31.04 -17.43 4.61
N ASP A 54 -32.17 -17.13 3.97
CA ASP A 54 -32.20 -16.73 2.56
C ASP A 54 -31.62 -15.31 2.35
N ASN A 55 -31.86 -14.39 3.30
CA ASN A 55 -31.32 -13.03 3.21
C ASN A 55 -29.81 -13.00 3.45
N LEU A 56 -29.32 -13.76 4.44
CA LEU A 56 -27.90 -13.82 4.74
C LEU A 56 -27.10 -14.42 3.56
N SER A 57 -27.66 -15.43 2.90
CA SER A 57 -27.04 -16.04 1.72
C SER A 57 -26.94 -15.04 0.56
N LYS A 58 -27.96 -14.25 0.32
CA LYS A 58 -27.97 -13.19 -0.71
C LYS A 58 -26.96 -12.08 -0.38
N ASP A 59 -26.91 -11.64 0.85
CA ASP A 59 -25.96 -10.61 1.29
C ASP A 59 -24.50 -11.09 1.13
N LEU A 60 -24.23 -12.36 1.46
CA LEU A 60 -22.92 -12.98 1.23
C LEU A 60 -22.59 -13.10 -0.25
N GLU A 61 -23.57 -13.39 -1.12
CA GLU A 61 -23.36 -13.47 -2.56
C GLU A 61 -23.03 -12.08 -3.13
N VAL A 62 -23.72 -11.02 -2.68
CA VAL A 62 -23.39 -9.64 -3.05
C VAL A 62 -21.97 -9.27 -2.62
N LEU A 63 -21.58 -9.58 -1.38
CA LEU A 63 -20.23 -9.30 -0.87
C LEU A 63 -19.12 -10.05 -1.64
N ARG A 64 -19.45 -11.21 -2.22
CA ARG A 64 -18.53 -12.01 -3.04
C ARG A 64 -18.59 -11.66 -4.53
N SER A 65 -19.52 -10.80 -4.92
CA SER A 65 -19.68 -10.47 -6.34
C SER A 65 -18.44 -9.71 -6.85
N PRO A 66 -18.01 -10.00 -8.10
CA PRO A 66 -16.89 -9.29 -8.71
C PRO A 66 -17.11 -7.78 -8.79
N GLU A 67 -18.36 -7.34 -8.97
CA GLU A 67 -18.75 -5.93 -9.06
C GLU A 67 -18.53 -5.23 -7.72
N PHE A 68 -18.95 -5.84 -6.61
CA PHE A 68 -18.71 -5.29 -5.27
C PHE A 68 -17.24 -5.22 -4.94
N LEU A 69 -16.49 -6.32 -5.20
CA LEU A 69 -15.04 -6.34 -4.98
C LEU A 69 -14.32 -5.28 -5.81
N LYS A 70 -14.75 -5.05 -7.06
CA LYS A 70 -14.21 -3.99 -7.91
C LYS A 70 -14.42 -2.62 -7.30
N LEU A 71 -15.64 -2.32 -6.79
CA LEU A 71 -15.93 -1.06 -6.12
C LEU A 71 -15.07 -0.86 -4.86
N VAL A 72 -14.90 -1.93 -4.07
CA VAL A 72 -14.03 -1.87 -2.88
C VAL A 72 -12.59 -1.58 -3.28
N VAL A 73 -12.03 -2.29 -4.27
CA VAL A 73 -10.66 -2.06 -4.73
C VAL A 73 -10.49 -0.65 -5.29
N GLN A 74 -11.47 -0.14 -6.04
CA GLN A 74 -11.44 1.24 -6.56
C GLN A 74 -11.53 2.32 -5.46
N SER A 75 -12.09 1.98 -4.30
CA SER A 75 -12.15 2.90 -3.15
C SER A 75 -10.89 2.92 -2.30
N LEU A 76 -9.97 2.00 -2.56
CA LEU A 76 -8.70 1.91 -1.85
C LEU A 76 -7.62 2.64 -2.66
N ASP A 77 -6.91 3.56 -2.01
CA ASP A 77 -5.73 4.24 -2.58
C ASP A 77 -4.52 3.29 -2.65
N HIS A 78 -4.63 2.22 -3.46
CA HIS A 78 -3.62 1.18 -3.59
C HIS A 78 -2.92 1.17 -4.96
N ASP A 79 -3.12 2.22 -5.74
CA ASP A 79 -2.54 2.32 -7.08
C ASP A 79 -1.01 2.40 -7.04
N ILE A 80 -0.46 2.92 -5.95
CA ILE A 80 0.99 3.05 -5.76
C ILE A 80 1.42 2.37 -4.48
N SER A 81 2.37 1.45 -4.59
CA SER A 81 3.06 0.86 -3.45
C SER A 81 4.39 1.57 -3.23
N TYR A 82 4.61 2.06 -2.02
CA TYR A 82 5.85 2.75 -1.63
C TYR A 82 6.78 1.78 -0.93
N PHE A 83 8.01 1.70 -1.41
CA PHE A 83 9.05 0.88 -0.82
C PHE A 83 10.24 1.75 -0.41
N SER A 84 10.82 1.45 0.74
CA SER A 84 12.11 1.99 1.14
C SER A 84 13.16 0.93 0.86
N GLU A 85 14.04 1.19 -0.08
CA GLU A 85 15.17 0.32 -0.39
C GLU A 85 16.29 0.58 0.60
N GLY A 86 16.64 -0.44 1.37
CA GLY A 86 17.81 -0.44 2.25
C GLY A 86 18.91 -1.34 1.70
N GLU A 87 20.11 -1.27 2.27
CA GLU A 87 21.25 -2.09 1.81
C GLU A 87 20.98 -3.60 1.88
N VAL A 88 20.08 -4.05 2.76
CA VAL A 88 19.81 -5.48 2.99
C VAL A 88 18.33 -5.82 2.86
N LEU A 89 17.46 -4.92 3.29
CA LEU A 89 16.01 -5.16 3.32
C LEU A 89 15.27 -4.02 2.63
N THR A 90 14.36 -4.39 1.74
CA THR A 90 13.37 -3.48 1.16
C THR A 90 12.10 -3.58 1.99
N ASN A 91 11.66 -2.48 2.57
CA ASN A 91 10.46 -2.41 3.40
C ASN A 91 9.36 -1.62 2.71
N GLU A 92 8.17 -2.18 2.67
CA GLU A 92 6.98 -1.47 2.22
C GLU A 92 6.58 -0.42 3.26
N LYS A 93 6.37 0.82 2.83
CA LYS A 93 6.02 1.95 3.69
C LYS A 93 4.52 2.22 3.76
N TYR A 94 3.75 1.66 2.85
CA TYR A 94 2.32 1.89 2.75
C TYR A 94 1.97 3.39 2.99
N LEU A 95 1.14 3.69 3.98
CA LEU A 95 0.77 5.07 4.33
C LEU A 95 1.86 5.86 5.08
N ASN A 96 3.02 5.28 5.38
CA ASN A 96 4.11 5.92 6.13
C ASN A 96 5.23 6.46 5.24
N SER A 97 4.99 6.61 3.94
CA SER A 97 5.93 7.31 3.07
C SER A 97 6.03 8.78 3.46
N ALA A 98 7.23 9.35 3.41
CA ALA A 98 7.47 10.78 3.61
C ALA A 98 6.97 11.62 2.42
N TYR A 99 6.75 10.99 1.28
CA TYR A 99 6.33 11.60 0.03
C TYR A 99 5.03 10.98 -0.44
N THR A 100 4.25 11.78 -1.16
CA THR A 100 3.05 11.35 -1.89
C THR A 100 3.30 11.59 -3.38
N ILE A 101 2.94 10.63 -4.21
CA ILE A 101 3.08 10.70 -5.66
C ILE A 101 1.68 10.82 -6.26
N PHE A 102 1.49 11.86 -7.06
CA PHE A 102 0.35 11.99 -7.95
C PHE A 102 0.81 11.66 -9.37
N TYR A 103 -0.03 10.98 -10.13
CA TYR A 103 0.34 10.55 -11.47
C TYR A 103 -0.85 10.60 -12.42
N GLU A 104 -0.55 10.88 -13.69
CA GLU A 104 -1.46 10.77 -14.81
C GLU A 104 -0.86 9.76 -15.79
N VAL A 105 -1.60 8.71 -16.10
CA VAL A 105 -1.14 7.67 -17.03
C VAL A 105 -1.28 8.15 -18.46
N VAL A 106 -0.16 8.18 -19.19
CA VAL A 106 -0.12 8.47 -20.64
C VAL A 106 -0.11 7.16 -21.43
N ASP A 107 0.67 6.16 -20.96
CA ASP A 107 0.75 4.85 -21.57
C ASP A 107 0.52 3.76 -20.50
N PRO A 108 -0.42 2.81 -20.72
CA PRO A 108 -0.68 1.69 -19.80
C PRO A 108 0.55 0.83 -19.47
N ILE A 109 1.64 0.93 -20.22
CA ILE A 109 2.90 0.23 -19.92
C ILE A 109 3.50 0.63 -18.56
N VAL A 110 3.06 1.76 -17.99
CA VAL A 110 3.48 2.20 -16.64
C VAL A 110 3.06 1.22 -15.56
N TYR A 111 1.94 0.53 -15.74
CA TYR A 111 1.47 -0.46 -14.78
C TYR A 111 2.48 -1.62 -14.65
N ASN A 112 2.70 -2.08 -13.42
CA ASN A 112 3.69 -3.10 -13.08
C ASN A 112 5.15 -2.70 -13.39
N ARG A 113 5.46 -1.40 -13.40
CA ARG A 113 6.83 -0.89 -13.50
C ARG A 113 7.30 -0.35 -12.16
N ASN A 114 8.56 -0.64 -11.85
CA ASN A 114 9.21 -0.05 -10.70
C ASN A 114 9.80 1.29 -11.13
N ILE A 115 9.39 2.34 -10.44
CA ILE A 115 9.94 3.68 -10.59
C ILE A 115 10.68 4.00 -9.30
N TYR A 116 11.97 4.24 -9.41
CA TYR A 116 12.81 4.59 -8.27
C TYR A 116 12.90 6.11 -8.18
N PHE A 117 12.68 6.65 -7.01
CA PHE A 117 12.95 8.04 -6.77
C PHE A 117 13.90 8.20 -5.59
N SER A 118 14.84 9.12 -5.72
CA SER A 118 15.75 9.52 -4.67
C SER A 118 15.67 11.02 -4.48
N VAL A 119 15.56 11.46 -3.24
CA VAL A 119 15.55 12.86 -2.90
C VAL A 119 16.97 13.24 -2.49
N GLU A 120 17.59 14.14 -3.26
CA GLU A 120 18.98 14.56 -3.07
C GLU A 120 19.09 15.79 -2.17
N SER A 121 18.03 16.62 -2.13
CA SER A 121 17.93 17.83 -1.30
C SER A 121 16.48 18.09 -0.88
N GLU A 122 16.23 19.08 -0.04
CA GLU A 122 14.87 19.43 0.42
C GLU A 122 13.90 19.77 -0.72
N SER A 123 14.40 20.15 -1.89
CA SER A 123 13.59 20.61 -3.02
C SER A 123 13.79 19.84 -4.31
N ALA A 124 14.79 18.97 -4.43
CA ALA A 124 15.13 18.31 -5.68
C ALA A 124 15.46 16.83 -5.48
N GLY A 125 15.18 16.06 -6.50
CA GLY A 125 15.46 14.63 -6.52
C GLY A 125 15.61 14.10 -7.94
N LYS A 126 15.80 12.79 -8.03
CA LYS A 126 15.96 12.06 -9.26
C LYS A 126 14.99 10.89 -9.35
N LEU A 127 14.29 10.81 -10.46
CA LEU A 127 13.41 9.72 -10.87
C LEU A 127 14.17 8.80 -11.82
N SER A 128 14.16 7.51 -11.59
CA SER A 128 14.84 6.51 -12.44
C SER A 128 13.91 5.34 -12.71
N LEU A 129 13.86 4.89 -13.95
CA LEU A 129 13.10 3.72 -14.36
C LEU A 129 13.76 3.02 -15.54
N TYR A 130 13.41 1.75 -15.75
CA TYR A 130 13.85 0.98 -16.90
C TYR A 130 12.75 0.95 -17.97
N LEU A 131 13.02 1.58 -19.12
CA LEU A 131 12.17 1.53 -20.30
C LEU A 131 12.88 0.78 -21.42
N ASN A 132 12.22 -0.26 -21.94
CA ASN A 132 12.78 -1.08 -23.05
C ASN A 132 14.19 -1.62 -22.78
N GLY A 133 14.47 -1.98 -21.50
CA GLY A 133 15.78 -2.46 -21.09
C GLY A 133 16.86 -1.39 -20.94
N GLN A 134 16.53 -0.12 -21.11
CA GLN A 134 17.44 1.00 -20.92
C GLN A 134 17.07 1.79 -19.67
N PRO A 135 18.06 2.13 -18.82
CA PRO A 135 17.82 3.02 -17.69
C PRO A 135 17.59 4.45 -18.18
N LYS A 136 16.50 5.05 -17.75
CA LYS A 136 16.23 6.48 -17.95
C LYS A 136 16.17 7.15 -16.58
N SER A 137 16.71 8.37 -16.50
CA SER A 137 16.67 9.20 -15.29
C SER A 137 16.19 10.60 -15.64
N PHE A 138 15.35 11.13 -14.75
CA PHE A 138 14.76 12.46 -14.87
C PHE A 138 15.00 13.20 -13.56
N ASP A 139 15.52 14.40 -13.64
CA ASP A 139 15.65 15.26 -12.48
C ASP A 139 14.31 15.94 -12.21
N PHE A 140 13.93 16.10 -10.95
CA PHE A 140 12.67 16.74 -10.57
C PHE A 140 12.85 17.67 -9.38
N ASN A 141 11.97 18.68 -9.30
CA ASN A 141 11.78 19.43 -8.06
C ASN A 141 10.49 18.96 -7.38
N ILE A 142 10.50 18.98 -6.06
CA ILE A 142 9.31 18.63 -5.27
C ILE A 142 8.19 19.61 -5.59
N GLY A 143 7.02 19.09 -5.97
CA GLY A 143 5.86 19.86 -6.39
C GLY A 143 5.75 20.12 -7.90
N ASP A 144 6.81 19.89 -8.67
CA ASP A 144 6.76 20.07 -10.13
C ASP A 144 6.30 18.79 -10.85
N THR A 145 5.68 18.98 -12.02
CA THR A 145 5.27 17.87 -12.89
C THR A 145 6.46 17.40 -13.73
N VAL A 146 6.76 16.11 -13.63
CA VAL A 146 7.78 15.44 -14.43
C VAL A 146 7.11 14.58 -15.48
N ASP A 147 7.42 14.81 -16.74
CA ASP A 147 6.97 13.98 -17.85
C ASP A 147 8.01 12.89 -18.13
N ILE A 148 7.62 11.62 -17.95
CA ILE A 148 8.49 10.47 -18.14
C ILE A 148 8.15 9.64 -19.38
N ASP A 149 7.54 10.25 -20.39
CA ASP A 149 7.05 9.67 -21.65
C ASP A 149 5.82 8.73 -21.47
N ILE A 150 5.75 7.96 -20.40
CA ILE A 150 4.67 6.97 -20.13
C ILE A 150 3.68 7.46 -19.08
N ALA A 151 4.07 8.42 -18.26
CA ALA A 151 3.24 9.04 -17.25
C ALA A 151 3.75 10.44 -16.92
N LYS A 152 2.88 11.30 -16.44
CA LYS A 152 3.25 12.52 -15.75
C LYS A 152 3.19 12.27 -14.25
N ILE A 153 4.21 12.67 -13.54
CA ILE A 153 4.39 12.38 -12.11
C ILE A 153 4.67 13.68 -11.37
N VAL A 154 4.00 13.85 -10.23
CA VAL A 154 4.31 14.92 -9.27
C VAL A 154 4.67 14.27 -7.95
N VAL A 155 5.84 14.56 -7.42
CA VAL A 155 6.29 14.11 -6.11
C VAL A 155 6.13 15.26 -5.13
N THR A 156 5.38 15.05 -4.05
CA THR A 156 5.15 16.06 -3.01
C THR A 156 5.53 15.54 -1.63
N GLY A 157 5.92 16.44 -0.75
CA GLY A 157 6.03 16.12 0.66
C GLY A 157 4.66 15.81 1.25
N ARG A 158 4.55 14.80 2.08
CA ARG A 158 3.25 14.37 2.64
C ARG A 158 2.52 15.49 3.40
N ASN A 159 3.25 16.39 4.03
CA ASN A 159 2.66 17.53 4.76
C ASN A 159 2.14 18.63 3.81
N GLU A 160 2.61 18.65 2.59
CA GLU A 160 2.27 19.64 1.54
C GLU A 160 1.15 19.15 0.62
N SER A 161 0.90 17.84 0.57
CA SER A 161 -0.09 17.23 -0.32
C SER A 161 -1.53 17.73 -0.11
N LYS A 162 -1.84 18.29 1.07
CA LYS A 162 -3.16 18.88 1.36
C LYS A 162 -3.42 20.21 0.68
N SER A 163 -2.40 20.88 0.17
CA SER A 163 -2.48 22.20 -0.47
C SER A 163 -2.41 22.15 -2.00
N LEU A 164 -2.18 20.98 -2.59
CA LEU A 164 -2.14 20.84 -4.04
C LEU A 164 -3.56 20.88 -4.63
N ASP A 165 -3.75 21.84 -5.52
CA ASP A 165 -4.95 21.92 -6.36
C ASP A 165 -4.86 20.86 -7.46
N LEU A 166 -5.63 19.77 -7.32
CA LEU A 166 -5.70 18.67 -8.27
C LEU A 166 -6.40 19.04 -9.57
N SER A 167 -6.84 20.29 -9.76
CA SER A 167 -7.49 20.77 -10.98
C SER A 167 -6.60 20.69 -12.23
N ALA A 168 -5.29 20.55 -12.04
CA ALA A 168 -4.33 20.37 -13.15
C ALA A 168 -4.35 18.95 -13.75
N PHE A 169 -5.03 17.99 -13.10
CA PHE A 169 -5.10 16.57 -13.50
C PHE A 169 -6.51 16.14 -13.96
N ALA A 170 -7.44 17.09 -14.14
CA ALA A 170 -8.80 16.85 -14.63
C ALA A 170 -8.89 16.94 -16.16
#